data_8f8789f74d0f389a84be8faed1e9d443
#
_entry.id   8f8789f74d0f389a84be8faed1e9d443
#
_cell.length_a   1.000
_cell.length_b   1.000
_cell.length_c   1.000
_cell.angle_alpha   90.00
_cell.angle_beta   90.00
_cell.angle_gamma   90.00
#
_symmetry.space_group_name_H-M   'P 1'
#
loop_
_entity.id
_entity.type
_entity.pdbx_description
1 polymer ?
#
loop_
_entity_poly.entity_id
_entity_poly.type
_entity_poly.pdbx_seq_one_letter_code
_entity_poly.pdbx_strand_id
1 'polypeptide(L)'
;MAKKIVGFIKLQIPAGKANPSPPVGPALGQRGLNIMEFCKAFNAQTQGIEPGLKLPVVITAYADKSFTFVLKSPPATVLIKKAAAIEKGSKTPHSDKVGKITRAQAEDIAKAKMPDLTASDLDAAVRTIAGSARSMGITVEGVK
;
A
#
# COMPACT_ATOMS: atom_id res chain seq x y z
N MET A 1 14.09 -23.66 14.66
CA MET A 1 14.92 -22.59 15.25
C MET A 1 14.57 -21.26 14.61
N ALA A 2 14.55 -20.20 15.42
CA ALA A 2 14.34 -18.86 14.89
C ALA A 2 15.54 -18.42 14.05
N LYS A 3 15.30 -17.98 12.83
CA LYS A 3 16.33 -17.47 11.95
C LYS A 3 16.68 -16.02 12.34
N LYS A 4 17.95 -15.69 12.22
CA LYS A 4 18.38 -14.31 12.53
C LYS A 4 17.91 -13.37 11.42
N ILE A 5 17.18 -12.32 11.80
CA ILE A 5 16.72 -11.30 10.88
C ILE A 5 17.86 -10.35 10.55
N VAL A 6 18.18 -10.19 9.28
CA VAL A 6 19.19 -9.23 8.80
C VAL A 6 18.58 -7.86 8.57
N GLY A 7 17.33 -7.83 8.12
CA GLY A 7 16.64 -6.57 7.89
C GLY A 7 15.29 -6.75 7.21
N PHE A 8 14.64 -5.61 7.01
CA PHE A 8 13.34 -5.55 6.35
C PHE A 8 13.45 -4.75 5.06
N ILE A 9 12.67 -5.15 4.06
CA ILE A 9 12.56 -4.45 2.79
C ILE A 9 11.09 -4.12 2.60
N LYS A 10 10.77 -2.85 2.38
CA LYS A 10 9.40 -2.39 2.15
C LYS A 10 9.28 -1.89 0.71
N LEU A 11 8.35 -2.47 -0.03
CA LEU A 11 8.14 -2.14 -1.43
C LEU A 11 6.65 -1.96 -1.71
N GLN A 12 6.35 -1.24 -2.79
CA GLN A 12 5.02 -1.16 -3.37
C GLN A 12 5.10 -1.72 -4.79
N ILE A 13 4.40 -2.82 -5.04
CA ILE A 13 4.48 -3.56 -6.29
C ILE A 13 3.07 -3.73 -6.86
N PRO A 14 2.86 -3.49 -8.17
CA PRO A 14 1.57 -3.76 -8.79
C PRO A 14 1.22 -5.24 -8.70
N ALA A 15 -0.04 -5.54 -8.35
CA ALA A 15 -0.53 -6.91 -8.20
C ALA A 15 -0.35 -7.70 -9.51
N GLY A 16 0.19 -8.91 -9.40
CA GLY A 16 0.42 -9.80 -10.54
C GLY A 16 1.53 -9.38 -11.50
N LYS A 17 2.24 -8.29 -11.21
CA LYS A 17 3.26 -7.73 -12.11
C LYS A 17 4.64 -7.59 -11.47
N ALA A 18 4.96 -8.40 -10.47
CA ALA A 18 6.30 -8.42 -9.91
C ALA A 18 7.28 -8.99 -10.93
N ASN A 19 8.39 -8.30 -11.15
CA ASN A 19 9.45 -8.72 -12.07
C ASN A 19 10.83 -8.29 -11.53
N PRO A 20 11.92 -8.82 -12.09
CA PRO A 20 13.27 -8.47 -11.62
C PRO A 20 13.70 -7.03 -11.90
N SER A 21 12.90 -6.26 -12.61
CA SER A 21 13.20 -4.84 -12.90
C SER A 21 13.09 -3.98 -11.63
N PRO A 22 13.66 -2.77 -11.60
CA PRO A 22 13.42 -1.86 -10.50
C PRO A 22 11.92 -1.64 -10.25
N PRO A 23 11.46 -1.51 -8.98
CA PRO A 23 12.28 -1.43 -7.77
C PRO A 23 12.61 -2.76 -7.10
N VAL A 24 12.09 -3.87 -7.60
CA VAL A 24 12.20 -5.19 -6.95
C VAL A 24 13.63 -5.75 -7.01
N GLY A 25 14.22 -5.75 -8.21
CA GLY A 25 15.56 -6.32 -8.42
C GLY A 25 16.63 -5.72 -7.53
N PRO A 26 16.86 -4.41 -7.57
CA PRO A 26 17.89 -3.78 -6.74
C PRO A 26 17.65 -3.94 -5.25
N ALA A 27 16.39 -3.84 -4.79
CA ALA A 27 16.06 -3.96 -3.37
C ALA A 27 16.38 -5.34 -2.81
N LEU A 28 16.03 -6.40 -3.53
CA LEU A 28 16.33 -7.78 -3.14
C LEU A 28 17.78 -8.17 -3.41
N GLY A 29 18.35 -7.68 -4.48
CA GLY A 29 19.73 -7.95 -4.87
C GLY A 29 20.75 -7.47 -3.85
N GLN A 30 20.51 -6.32 -3.22
CA GLN A 30 21.37 -5.79 -2.17
C GLN A 30 21.46 -6.71 -0.94
N ARG A 31 20.42 -7.51 -0.72
CA ARG A 31 20.36 -8.46 0.40
C ARG A 31 20.73 -9.88 -0.02
N GLY A 32 21.04 -10.10 -1.29
CA GLY A 32 21.40 -11.40 -1.82
C GLY A 32 20.24 -12.40 -1.86
N LEU A 33 19.01 -11.91 -1.91
CA LEU A 33 17.81 -12.74 -1.95
C LEU A 33 17.49 -13.20 -3.38
N ASN A 34 16.75 -14.31 -3.49
CA ASN A 34 16.32 -14.84 -4.79
C ASN A 34 15.15 -14.04 -5.34
N ILE A 35 15.42 -13.18 -6.31
CA ILE A 35 14.45 -12.26 -6.90
C ILE A 35 13.34 -13.03 -7.63
N MET A 36 13.69 -14.06 -8.39
CA MET A 36 12.72 -14.83 -9.18
C MET A 36 11.73 -15.60 -8.29
N GLU A 37 12.23 -16.17 -7.22
CA GLU A 37 11.39 -16.88 -6.24
C GLU A 37 10.37 -15.93 -5.61
N PHE A 38 10.81 -14.74 -5.23
CA PHE A 38 9.93 -13.69 -4.69
C PHE A 38 8.86 -13.29 -5.71
N CYS A 39 9.27 -13.02 -6.96
CA CYS A 39 8.32 -12.61 -8.02
C CYS A 39 7.26 -13.68 -8.26
N LYS A 40 7.66 -14.95 -8.33
CA LYS A 40 6.71 -16.05 -8.51
C LYS A 40 5.73 -16.16 -7.34
N ALA A 41 6.23 -16.12 -6.11
CA ALA A 41 5.40 -16.21 -4.91
C ALA A 41 4.43 -15.02 -4.80
N PHE A 42 4.92 -13.82 -5.05
CA PHE A 42 4.10 -12.60 -5.04
C PHE A 42 2.99 -12.66 -6.08
N ASN A 43 3.35 -12.99 -7.33
CA ASN A 43 2.37 -13.07 -8.41
C ASN A 43 1.31 -14.14 -8.12
N ALA A 44 1.70 -15.28 -7.56
CA ALA A 44 0.76 -16.34 -7.17
C ALA A 44 -0.22 -15.85 -6.09
N GLN A 45 0.26 -15.15 -5.08
CA GLN A 45 -0.60 -14.64 -3.99
C GLN A 45 -1.50 -13.50 -4.44
N THR A 46 -1.13 -12.77 -5.47
CA THR A 46 -1.89 -11.61 -5.94
C THR A 46 -2.80 -11.90 -7.14
N GLN A 47 -2.91 -13.16 -7.57
CA GLN A 47 -3.74 -13.53 -8.72
C GLN A 47 -5.22 -13.14 -8.57
N GLY A 48 -5.77 -13.19 -7.36
CA GLY A 48 -7.15 -12.83 -7.09
C GLY A 48 -7.38 -11.35 -6.85
N ILE A 49 -6.34 -10.53 -6.95
CA ILE A 49 -6.41 -9.08 -6.68
C ILE A 49 -6.44 -8.34 -8.02
N GLU A 50 -7.11 -7.19 -8.04
CA GLU A 50 -7.21 -6.34 -9.23
C GLU A 50 -5.81 -6.07 -9.84
N PRO A 51 -5.56 -6.45 -11.11
CA PRO A 51 -4.26 -6.26 -11.75
C PRO A 51 -3.87 -4.78 -11.82
N GLY A 52 -2.61 -4.48 -11.51
CA GLY A 52 -2.09 -3.13 -11.54
C GLY A 52 -2.32 -2.32 -10.27
N LEU A 53 -3.09 -2.84 -9.30
CA LEU A 53 -3.26 -2.21 -8.00
C LEU A 53 -1.97 -2.36 -7.20
N LYS A 54 -1.38 -1.24 -6.78
CA LYS A 54 -0.14 -1.28 -5.99
C LYS A 54 -0.42 -1.82 -4.60
N LEU A 55 0.35 -2.82 -4.20
CA LEU A 55 0.25 -3.43 -2.87
C LEU A 55 1.54 -3.20 -2.09
N PRO A 56 1.46 -2.77 -0.84
CA PRO A 56 2.64 -2.71 0.03
C PRO A 56 3.06 -4.11 0.43
N VAL A 57 4.35 -4.37 0.34
CA VAL A 57 4.95 -5.66 0.72
C VAL A 57 6.04 -5.38 1.74
N VAL A 58 6.02 -6.10 2.85
CA VAL A 58 7.11 -6.09 3.82
C VAL A 58 7.83 -7.42 3.73
N ILE A 59 9.08 -7.39 3.30
CA ILE A 59 9.91 -8.58 3.14
C ILE A 59 10.89 -8.63 4.31
N THR A 60 10.91 -9.75 5.03
CA THR A 60 11.87 -10.00 6.09
C THR A 60 13.01 -10.85 5.54
N ALA A 61 14.23 -10.31 5.55
CA ALA A 61 15.42 -11.01 5.10
C ALA A 61 16.13 -11.68 6.27
N TYR A 62 16.55 -12.92 6.08
CA TYR A 62 17.24 -13.71 7.11
C TYR A 62 18.72 -13.93 6.75
N ALA A 63 19.53 -14.27 7.74
CA ALA A 63 20.97 -14.42 7.59
C ALA A 63 21.37 -15.57 6.64
N ASP A 64 20.51 -16.57 6.49
CA ASP A 64 20.72 -17.71 5.56
C ASP A 64 20.28 -17.41 4.11
N LYS A 65 20.03 -16.13 3.79
CA LYS A 65 19.54 -15.66 2.48
C LYS A 65 18.13 -16.13 2.15
N SER A 66 17.38 -16.65 3.11
CA SER A 66 15.96 -16.90 2.97
C SER A 66 15.17 -15.63 3.27
N PHE A 67 13.89 -15.61 2.89
CA PHE A 67 13.02 -14.48 3.15
C PHE A 67 11.60 -14.95 3.40
N THR A 68 10.86 -14.11 4.11
CA THR A 68 9.39 -14.21 4.19
C THR A 68 8.83 -12.83 3.84
N PHE A 69 7.60 -12.80 3.34
CA PHE A 69 6.97 -11.52 3.02
C PHE A 69 5.50 -11.54 3.44
N VAL A 70 5.00 -10.35 3.75
CA VAL A 70 3.61 -10.12 4.13
C VAL A 70 3.03 -9.08 3.20
N LEU A 71 1.89 -9.39 2.58
CA LEU A 71 1.13 -8.46 1.78
C LEU A 71 0.19 -7.68 2.68
N LYS A 72 0.16 -6.37 2.52
CA LYS A 72 -0.77 -5.49 3.23
C LYS A 72 -1.85 -5.00 2.28
N SER A 73 -2.90 -4.40 2.83
CA SER A 73 -3.94 -3.79 2.01
C SER A 73 -3.38 -2.64 1.17
N PRO A 74 -4.01 -2.29 0.02
CA PRO A 74 -3.51 -1.21 -0.84
C PRO A 74 -3.29 0.08 -0.06
N PRO A 75 -2.29 0.91 -0.45
CA PRO A 75 -2.06 2.19 0.22
C PRO A 75 -3.31 3.06 0.18
N ALA A 76 -3.58 3.79 1.26
CA ALA A 76 -4.73 4.69 1.34
C ALA A 76 -4.73 5.70 0.17
N THR A 77 -3.57 6.19 -0.21
CA THR A 77 -3.43 7.13 -1.34
C THR A 77 -3.95 6.58 -2.65
N VAL A 78 -3.70 5.30 -2.94
CA VAL A 78 -4.18 4.64 -4.16
C VAL A 78 -5.70 4.54 -4.15
N LEU A 79 -6.28 4.12 -3.02
CA LEU A 79 -7.73 4.00 -2.86
C LEU A 79 -8.43 5.35 -2.94
N ILE A 80 -7.85 6.39 -2.31
CA ILE A 80 -8.39 7.75 -2.33
C ILE A 80 -8.36 8.32 -3.75
N LYS A 81 -7.27 8.16 -4.48
CA LYS A 81 -7.17 8.61 -5.88
C LYS A 81 -8.20 7.93 -6.77
N LYS A 82 -8.40 6.63 -6.58
CA LYS A 82 -9.39 5.87 -7.32
C LYS A 82 -10.81 6.37 -7.02
N ALA A 83 -11.14 6.60 -5.75
CA ALA A 83 -12.45 7.11 -5.34
C ALA A 83 -12.72 8.53 -5.86
N ALA A 84 -11.70 9.40 -5.87
CA ALA A 84 -11.80 10.77 -6.38
C ALA A 84 -11.68 10.86 -7.91
N ALA A 85 -11.35 9.75 -8.58
CA ALA A 85 -11.14 9.67 -10.03
C ALA A 85 -10.04 10.60 -10.55
N ILE A 86 -8.94 10.73 -9.78
CA ILE A 86 -7.77 11.54 -10.15
C ILE A 86 -6.52 10.66 -10.25
N GLU A 87 -5.57 11.10 -11.08
CA GLU A 87 -4.31 10.37 -11.27
C GLU A 87 -3.24 10.80 -10.26
N LYS A 88 -3.23 12.08 -9.90
CA LYS A 88 -2.21 12.66 -9.00
C LYS A 88 -2.84 13.55 -7.95
N GLY A 89 -2.25 13.55 -6.77
CA GLY A 89 -2.60 14.50 -5.73
C GLY A 89 -2.08 15.91 -6.00
N SER A 90 -2.44 16.86 -5.14
CA SER A 90 -2.03 18.25 -5.26
C SER A 90 -0.56 18.45 -4.90
N LYS A 91 0.10 19.37 -5.58
CA LYS A 91 1.44 19.83 -5.22
C LYS A 91 1.42 20.72 -3.98
N THR A 92 0.32 21.45 -3.79
CA THR A 92 0.12 22.35 -2.65
C THR A 92 -1.22 22.06 -1.99
N PRO A 93 -1.31 20.93 -1.23
CA PRO A 93 -2.60 20.40 -0.78
C PRO A 93 -3.36 21.31 0.19
N HIS A 94 -2.66 22.22 0.88
CA HIS A 94 -3.31 23.17 1.81
C HIS A 94 -4.00 24.31 1.09
N SER A 95 -3.56 24.68 -0.10
CA SER A 95 -4.09 25.81 -0.86
C SER A 95 -4.83 25.40 -2.12
N ASP A 96 -4.45 24.27 -2.73
CA ASP A 96 -4.98 23.83 -4.02
C ASP A 96 -5.64 22.45 -3.86
N LYS A 97 -6.97 22.41 -3.93
CA LYS A 97 -7.75 21.18 -3.83
C LYS A 97 -8.04 20.62 -5.23
N VAL A 98 -7.66 19.37 -5.46
CA VAL A 98 -7.75 18.74 -6.79
C VAL A 98 -8.91 17.77 -6.91
N GLY A 99 -9.60 17.45 -5.82
CA GLY A 99 -10.73 16.54 -5.84
C GLY A 99 -11.46 16.49 -4.53
N LYS A 100 -12.54 15.71 -4.51
CA LYS A 100 -13.29 15.45 -3.28
C LYS A 100 -13.88 14.05 -3.31
N ILE A 101 -14.10 13.48 -2.14
CA ILE A 101 -14.79 12.21 -1.95
C ILE A 101 -15.91 12.40 -0.93
N THR A 102 -16.92 11.54 -1.00
CA THR A 102 -18.01 11.54 -0.03
C THR A 102 -17.63 10.75 1.21
N ARG A 103 -18.37 10.94 2.31
CA ARG A 103 -18.20 10.15 3.51
C ARG A 103 -18.37 8.65 3.24
N ALA A 104 -19.34 8.27 2.40
CA ALA A 104 -19.56 6.87 2.03
C ALA A 104 -18.33 6.24 1.37
N GLN A 105 -17.69 6.97 0.45
CA GLN A 105 -16.44 6.53 -0.18
C GLN A 105 -15.30 6.39 0.84
N ALA A 106 -15.20 7.34 1.77
CA ALA A 106 -14.20 7.27 2.84
C ALA A 106 -14.45 6.06 3.77
N GLU A 107 -15.71 5.75 4.06
CA GLU A 107 -16.08 4.57 4.85
C GLU A 107 -15.69 3.26 4.13
N ASP A 108 -15.91 3.16 2.83
CA ASP A 108 -15.51 2.00 2.03
C ASP A 108 -14.00 1.80 2.05
N ILE A 109 -13.23 2.88 1.91
CA ILE A 109 -11.77 2.85 2.00
C ILE A 109 -11.33 2.43 3.40
N ALA A 110 -11.96 2.98 4.43
CA ALA A 110 -11.67 2.63 5.82
C ALA A 110 -11.93 1.14 6.10
N LYS A 111 -13.03 0.59 5.61
CA LYS A 111 -13.36 -0.83 5.76
C LYS A 111 -12.30 -1.72 5.08
N ALA A 112 -11.86 -1.33 3.89
CA ALA A 112 -10.84 -2.09 3.15
C ALA A 112 -9.49 -2.09 3.89
N LYS A 113 -9.18 -1.01 4.63
CA LYS A 113 -7.91 -0.88 5.36
C LYS A 113 -8.00 -1.22 6.85
N MET A 114 -9.16 -1.54 7.38
CA MET A 114 -9.31 -1.82 8.82
C MET A 114 -8.28 -2.80 9.39
N PRO A 115 -7.89 -3.89 8.68
CA PRO A 115 -6.86 -4.80 9.19
C PRO A 115 -5.51 -4.14 9.45
N ASP A 116 -5.19 -3.07 8.73
CA ASP A 116 -3.91 -2.35 8.84
C ASP A 116 -4.00 -1.09 9.69
N LEU A 117 -5.20 -0.69 10.09
CA LEU A 117 -5.42 0.53 10.88
C LEU A 117 -5.43 0.24 12.37
N THR A 118 -5.02 1.23 13.15
CA THR A 118 -5.07 1.18 14.62
C THR A 118 -6.34 1.82 15.17
N ALA A 119 -7.27 2.21 14.30
CA ALA A 119 -8.52 2.84 14.70
C ALA A 119 -9.41 1.88 15.49
N SER A 120 -10.05 2.38 16.54
CA SER A 120 -10.91 1.57 17.42
C SER A 120 -12.28 1.29 16.80
N ASP A 121 -12.77 2.19 15.93
CA ASP A 121 -14.08 2.06 15.29
C ASP A 121 -14.04 2.64 13.87
N LEU A 122 -15.16 2.50 13.16
CA LEU A 122 -15.25 2.97 11.77
C LEU A 122 -15.14 4.50 11.68
N ASP A 123 -15.71 5.25 12.62
CA ASP A 123 -15.62 6.73 12.59
C ASP A 123 -14.18 7.20 12.76
N ALA A 124 -13.42 6.57 13.65
CA ALA A 124 -11.98 6.86 13.80
C ALA A 124 -11.22 6.53 12.55
N ALA A 125 -11.53 5.40 11.90
CA ALA A 125 -10.91 5.00 10.63
C ALA A 125 -11.23 6.00 9.51
N VAL A 126 -12.48 6.46 9.42
CA VAL A 126 -12.90 7.48 8.45
C VAL A 126 -12.11 8.79 8.66
N ARG A 127 -11.92 9.22 9.89
CA ARG A 127 -11.11 10.42 10.20
C ARG A 127 -9.65 10.24 9.79
N THR A 128 -9.10 9.05 9.98
CA THR A 128 -7.74 8.72 9.54
C THR A 128 -7.62 8.85 8.02
N ILE A 129 -8.57 8.28 7.28
CA ILE A 129 -8.61 8.36 5.82
C ILE A 129 -8.81 9.82 5.37
N ALA A 130 -9.69 10.56 6.02
CA ALA A 130 -9.92 11.98 5.72
C ALA A 130 -8.65 12.82 5.89
N GLY A 131 -7.87 12.55 6.94
CA GLY A 131 -6.58 13.21 7.15
C GLY A 131 -5.58 12.93 6.02
N SER A 132 -5.52 11.67 5.58
CA SER A 132 -4.68 11.28 4.44
C SER A 132 -5.14 11.96 3.14
N ALA A 133 -6.45 12.02 2.91
CA ALA A 133 -7.03 12.70 1.74
C ALA A 133 -6.71 14.20 1.77
N ARG A 134 -6.82 14.84 2.93
CA ARG A 134 -6.48 16.25 3.09
C ARG A 134 -5.02 16.53 2.73
N SER A 135 -4.12 15.64 3.11
CA SER A 135 -2.69 15.75 2.78
C SER A 135 -2.43 15.63 1.27
N MET A 136 -3.37 15.08 0.53
CA MET A 136 -3.29 14.94 -0.93
C MET A 136 -4.01 16.06 -1.68
N GLY A 137 -4.65 16.99 -0.98
CA GLY A 137 -5.47 18.04 -1.60
C GLY A 137 -6.86 17.55 -1.99
N ILE A 138 -7.37 16.52 -1.31
CA ILE A 138 -8.72 15.97 -1.53
C ILE A 138 -9.57 16.27 -0.31
N THR A 139 -10.76 16.82 -0.54
CA THR A 139 -11.72 17.14 0.53
C THR A 139 -12.65 15.95 0.75
N VAL A 140 -12.94 15.64 2.00
CA VAL A 140 -13.92 14.60 2.35
C VAL A 140 -15.18 15.26 2.90
N GLU A 141 -16.31 15.07 2.22
CA GLU A 141 -17.59 15.62 2.63
C GLU A 141 -18.11 14.89 3.88
N GLY A 142 -18.70 15.66 4.81
CA GLY A 142 -19.33 15.09 6.00
C GLY A 142 -18.37 14.68 7.11
N VAL A 143 -17.06 14.98 6.98
CA VAL A 143 -16.05 14.69 8.00
C VAL A 143 -15.35 16.00 8.40
N LYS A 144 -15.28 16.27 9.72
CA LYS A 144 -14.59 17.44 10.28
C LYS A 144 -13.15 17.10 10.68
#